data_a9a89c057d67f00f35ee8b62db42fc23
#
_entry.id   a9a89c057d67f00f35ee8b62db42fc23
#
_cell.length_a   1.000
_cell.length_b   1.000
_cell.length_c   1.000
_cell.angle_alpha   90.00
_cell.angle_beta   90.00
_cell.angle_gamma   90.00
#
_symmetry.space_group_name_H-M   'P 1'
#
loop_
_entity.id
_entity.type
_entity.pdbx_description
1 polymer ?
#
loop_
_entity_poly.entity_id
_entity_poly.type
_entity_poly.pdbx_seq_one_letter_code
_entity_poly.pdbx_strand_id
1 'polypeptide(L)'
;NVYDVTCLQDILDLISGLVGNASPGDPLLIHGCTFADLDNQLDACKLDELAPANPLMILDIGAHGCAVNSKALPYLGLPSESVAAGILTGKANTLARYAYYQYAISDDDRLNALRCAAAMAVKKGITTVHALDGGSPDGRGWLPERDVEVMLREQHQLDVRTVIYFQSTLEQ
;
A
#
# COMPACT_ATOMS: atom_id res chain seq x y z
N ASN A 1 1.30 6.35 -6.63
CA ASN A 1 -0.07 6.80 -6.41
C ASN A 1 -0.68 7.30 -7.71
N VAL A 2 -1.89 6.88 -8.01
CA VAL A 2 -2.59 7.16 -9.27
C VAL A 2 -4.01 7.65 -8.96
N TYR A 3 -4.12 8.92 -8.70
CA TYR A 3 -5.41 9.56 -8.42
C TYR A 3 -6.18 9.99 -9.68
N ASP A 4 -5.53 9.93 -10.86
CA ASP A 4 -6.10 10.37 -12.14
C ASP A 4 -6.55 9.19 -13.02
N VAL A 5 -6.49 7.95 -12.50
CA VAL A 5 -6.96 6.75 -13.19
C VAL A 5 -8.47 6.68 -13.07
N THR A 6 -9.16 6.76 -14.19
CA THR A 6 -10.63 6.82 -14.25
C THR A 6 -11.26 5.65 -15.00
N CYS A 7 -10.44 4.81 -15.63
CA CYS A 7 -10.96 3.63 -16.35
C CYS A 7 -10.00 2.44 -16.25
N LEU A 8 -10.52 1.24 -16.58
CA LEU A 8 -9.73 0.01 -16.54
C LEU A 8 -8.50 0.09 -17.44
N GLN A 9 -8.61 0.68 -18.65
CA GLN A 9 -7.48 0.76 -19.58
C GLN A 9 -6.30 1.54 -19.01
N ASP A 10 -6.55 2.63 -18.28
CA ASP A 10 -5.50 3.43 -17.65
C ASP A 10 -4.70 2.60 -16.62
N ILE A 11 -5.40 1.75 -15.85
CA ILE A 11 -4.76 0.83 -14.90
C ILE A 11 -3.93 -0.24 -15.62
N LEU A 12 -4.45 -0.81 -16.70
CA LEU A 12 -3.74 -1.83 -17.50
C LEU A 12 -2.46 -1.25 -18.10
N ASP A 13 -2.51 -0.05 -18.66
CA ASP A 13 -1.37 0.66 -19.23
C ASP A 13 -0.31 0.99 -18.15
N LEU A 14 -0.78 1.42 -16.97
CA LEU A 14 0.10 1.68 -15.83
C LEU A 14 0.81 0.42 -15.36
N ILE A 15 0.09 -0.70 -15.19
CA ILE A 15 0.69 -1.98 -14.78
C ILE A 15 1.73 -2.41 -15.81
N SER A 16 1.39 -2.33 -17.10
CA SER A 16 2.30 -2.69 -18.20
C SER A 16 3.58 -1.83 -18.17
N GLY A 17 3.44 -0.53 -17.92
CA GLY A 17 4.58 0.38 -17.78
C GLY A 17 5.45 0.06 -16.55
N LEU A 18 4.86 -0.28 -15.42
CA LEU A 18 5.59 -0.68 -14.22
C LEU A 18 6.33 -2.00 -14.42
N VAL A 19 5.66 -3.01 -14.98
CA VAL A 19 6.27 -4.32 -15.28
C VAL A 19 7.43 -4.17 -16.27
N GLY A 20 7.27 -3.34 -17.29
CA GLY A 20 8.32 -3.09 -18.29
C GLY A 20 9.59 -2.44 -17.72
N ASN A 21 9.50 -1.78 -16.57
CA ASN A 21 10.62 -1.12 -15.89
C ASN A 21 11.15 -1.89 -14.67
N ALA A 22 10.49 -2.97 -14.26
CA ALA A 22 10.86 -3.77 -13.09
C ALA A 22 11.68 -5.00 -13.48
N SER A 23 12.55 -5.45 -12.60
CA SER A 23 13.19 -6.75 -12.72
C SER A 23 12.23 -7.88 -12.28
N PRO A 24 12.35 -9.10 -12.85
CA PRO A 24 11.56 -10.23 -12.37
C PRO A 24 11.74 -10.44 -10.86
N GLY A 25 10.62 -10.55 -10.14
CA GLY A 25 10.59 -10.69 -8.68
C GLY A 25 10.48 -9.37 -7.91
N ASP A 26 10.71 -8.22 -8.55
CA ASP A 26 10.52 -6.93 -7.89
C ASP A 26 9.03 -6.75 -7.50
N PRO A 27 8.73 -6.35 -6.25
CA PRO A 27 7.36 -6.12 -5.83
C PRO A 27 6.79 -4.84 -6.43
N LEU A 28 5.56 -4.91 -6.90
CA LEU A 28 4.82 -3.80 -7.49
C LEU A 28 3.63 -3.42 -6.60
N LEU A 29 3.53 -2.13 -6.27
CA LEU A 29 2.44 -1.58 -5.45
C LEU A 29 1.81 -0.40 -6.15
N ILE A 30 0.50 -0.50 -6.40
CA ILE A 30 -0.32 0.58 -6.94
C ILE A 30 -1.34 0.99 -5.89
N HIS A 31 -1.52 2.29 -5.69
CA HIS A 31 -2.51 2.85 -4.78
C HIS A 31 -3.18 4.07 -5.39
N GLY A 32 -4.49 4.17 -5.21
CA GLY A 32 -5.25 5.38 -5.57
C GLY A 32 -6.30 5.18 -6.68
N CYS A 33 -6.54 3.95 -7.13
CA CYS A 33 -7.68 3.64 -8.01
C CYS A 33 -8.93 3.29 -7.19
N THR A 34 -10.10 3.45 -7.79
CA THR A 34 -11.38 3.06 -7.20
C THR A 34 -11.87 1.78 -7.86
N PHE A 35 -11.97 0.68 -7.12
CA PHE A 35 -12.41 -0.61 -7.69
C PHE A 35 -13.83 -0.57 -8.24
N ALA A 36 -14.70 0.26 -7.69
CA ALA A 36 -16.06 0.46 -8.22
C ALA A 36 -16.04 1.01 -9.65
N ASP A 37 -15.10 1.91 -9.98
CA ASP A 37 -14.95 2.48 -11.32
C ASP A 37 -14.34 1.48 -12.31
N LEU A 38 -13.77 0.39 -11.79
CA LEU A 38 -13.17 -0.69 -12.58
C LEU A 38 -14.11 -1.90 -12.74
N ASP A 39 -15.40 -1.77 -12.38
CA ASP A 39 -16.42 -2.83 -12.45
C ASP A 39 -15.98 -4.15 -11.79
N ASN A 40 -15.08 -4.10 -10.80
CA ASN A 40 -14.45 -5.25 -10.13
C ASN A 40 -13.78 -6.25 -11.12
N GLN A 41 -13.24 -5.75 -12.24
CA GLN A 41 -12.64 -6.60 -13.29
C GLN A 41 -11.19 -6.99 -13.03
N LEU A 42 -10.60 -6.56 -11.89
CA LEU A 42 -9.23 -6.90 -11.52
C LEU A 42 -9.23 -8.12 -10.58
N ASP A 43 -9.37 -9.29 -11.15
CA ASP A 43 -9.17 -10.55 -10.42
C ASP A 43 -7.71 -11.04 -10.50
N ALA A 44 -7.39 -12.08 -9.72
CA ALA A 44 -6.03 -12.63 -9.65
C ALA A 44 -5.55 -13.14 -11.02
N CYS A 45 -6.43 -13.75 -11.83
CA CYS A 45 -6.07 -14.26 -13.14
C CYS A 45 -5.63 -13.13 -14.07
N LYS A 46 -6.39 -12.03 -14.08
CA LYS A 46 -6.05 -10.86 -14.90
C LYS A 46 -4.73 -10.24 -14.46
N LEU A 47 -4.49 -10.15 -13.16
CA LEU A 47 -3.24 -9.62 -12.62
C LEU A 47 -2.05 -10.57 -12.89
N ASP A 48 -2.25 -11.88 -12.93
CA ASP A 48 -1.23 -12.87 -13.33
C ASP A 48 -0.81 -12.71 -14.80
N GLU A 49 -1.77 -12.44 -15.70
CA GLU A 49 -1.47 -12.15 -17.09
C GLU A 49 -0.63 -10.88 -17.25
N LEU A 50 -0.93 -9.84 -16.48
CA LEU A 50 -0.29 -8.53 -16.57
C LEU A 50 1.10 -8.51 -15.93
N ALA A 51 1.28 -9.21 -14.81
CA ALA A 51 2.53 -9.24 -14.06
C ALA A 51 2.97 -10.69 -13.74
N PRO A 52 3.30 -11.49 -14.79
CA PRO A 52 3.59 -12.92 -14.62
C PRO A 52 4.86 -13.22 -13.82
N ALA A 53 5.79 -12.28 -13.77
CA ALA A 53 7.07 -12.43 -13.10
C ALA A 53 7.20 -11.63 -11.79
N ASN A 54 6.27 -10.72 -11.50
CA ASN A 54 6.37 -9.77 -10.39
C ASN A 54 5.21 -9.93 -9.41
N PRO A 55 5.46 -9.95 -8.09
CA PRO A 55 4.40 -9.78 -7.09
C PRO A 55 3.71 -8.43 -7.30
N LEU A 56 2.37 -8.42 -7.37
CA LEU A 56 1.60 -7.21 -7.59
C LEU A 56 0.47 -7.09 -6.59
N MET A 57 0.37 -5.91 -5.97
CA MET A 57 -0.79 -5.49 -5.17
C MET A 57 -1.33 -4.17 -5.71
N ILE A 58 -2.64 -4.12 -5.92
CA ILE A 58 -3.39 -2.89 -6.19
C ILE A 58 -4.27 -2.60 -4.99
N LEU A 59 -4.17 -1.39 -4.44
CA LEU A 59 -4.91 -0.97 -3.28
C LEU A 59 -5.94 0.07 -3.70
N ASP A 60 -7.18 -0.13 -3.27
CA ASP A 60 -8.27 0.84 -3.45
C ASP A 60 -7.92 2.19 -2.80
N ILE A 61 -8.47 3.27 -3.35
CA ILE A 61 -8.22 4.64 -2.86
C ILE A 61 -8.51 4.82 -1.37
N GLY A 62 -9.56 4.15 -0.88
CA GLY A 62 -9.94 4.14 0.53
C GLY A 62 -9.14 3.15 1.38
N ALA A 63 -8.26 2.36 0.77
CA ALA A 63 -7.52 1.27 1.40
C ALA A 63 -8.39 0.19 2.09
N HIS A 64 -9.68 0.11 1.74
CA HIS A 64 -10.63 -0.88 2.27
C HIS A 64 -10.71 -2.16 1.44
N GLY A 65 -10.03 -2.18 0.29
CA GLY A 65 -9.90 -3.34 -0.58
C GLY A 65 -8.54 -3.38 -1.25
N CYS A 66 -8.06 -4.59 -1.56
CA CYS A 66 -6.90 -4.79 -2.42
C CYS A 66 -7.10 -5.97 -3.36
N ALA A 67 -6.52 -5.88 -4.56
CA ALA A 67 -6.39 -6.98 -5.49
C ALA A 67 -4.92 -7.40 -5.56
N VAL A 68 -4.66 -8.70 -5.64
CA VAL A 68 -3.31 -9.26 -5.66
C VAL A 68 -3.21 -10.38 -6.69
N ASN A 69 -2.03 -10.53 -7.30
CA ASN A 69 -1.76 -11.67 -8.17
C ASN A 69 -1.22 -12.89 -7.41
N SER A 70 -1.13 -14.03 -8.08
CA SER A 70 -0.62 -15.28 -7.49
C SER A 70 0.83 -15.17 -7.02
N LYS A 71 1.64 -14.31 -7.64
CA LYS A 71 3.03 -14.07 -7.23
C LYS A 71 3.16 -13.36 -5.89
N ALA A 72 2.15 -12.59 -5.49
CA ALA A 72 2.13 -11.92 -4.18
C ALA A 72 1.77 -12.86 -3.02
N LEU A 73 1.04 -13.97 -3.29
CA LEU A 73 0.52 -14.88 -2.26
C LEU A 73 1.53 -15.35 -1.20
N PRO A 74 2.76 -15.77 -1.58
CA PRO A 74 3.74 -16.24 -0.59
C PRO A 74 4.10 -15.22 0.49
N TYR A 75 3.87 -13.94 0.20
CA TYR A 75 4.23 -12.81 1.07
C TYR A 75 3.08 -12.32 1.95
N LEU A 76 1.85 -12.80 1.73
CA LEU A 76 0.66 -12.28 2.42
C LEU A 76 0.34 -13.00 3.72
N GLY A 77 0.87 -14.21 3.93
CA GLY A 77 0.52 -15.04 5.08
C GLY A 77 -0.96 -15.45 5.13
N LEU A 78 -1.65 -15.42 3.97
CA LEU A 78 -3.05 -15.79 3.83
C LEU A 78 -3.20 -17.14 3.12
N PRO A 79 -4.24 -17.94 3.45
CA PRO A 79 -4.59 -19.11 2.67
C PRO A 79 -4.89 -18.75 1.21
N SER A 80 -4.46 -19.58 0.26
CA SER A 80 -4.67 -19.33 -1.17
C SER A 80 -6.16 -19.22 -1.56
N GLU A 81 -7.04 -19.92 -0.84
CA GLU A 81 -8.49 -19.83 -1.06
C GLU A 81 -9.05 -18.43 -0.77
N SER A 82 -8.41 -17.68 0.12
CA SER A 82 -8.83 -16.31 0.45
C SER A 82 -8.62 -15.34 -0.71
N VAL A 83 -7.76 -15.66 -1.66
CA VAL A 83 -7.37 -14.79 -2.77
C VAL A 83 -8.08 -15.16 -4.08
N ALA A 84 -8.60 -16.38 -4.19
CA ALA A 84 -9.35 -16.84 -5.36
C ALA A 84 -10.60 -15.99 -5.67
N ALA A 85 -11.08 -15.23 -4.68
CA ALA A 85 -12.22 -14.32 -4.82
C ALA A 85 -11.89 -12.98 -5.53
N GLY A 86 -10.62 -12.73 -5.91
CA GLY A 86 -10.16 -11.52 -6.59
C GLY A 86 -9.85 -10.37 -5.63
N ILE A 87 -10.84 -9.61 -5.18
CA ILE A 87 -10.64 -8.46 -4.31
C ILE A 87 -10.76 -8.89 -2.84
N LEU A 88 -9.71 -8.64 -2.06
CA LEU A 88 -9.69 -8.83 -0.61
C LEU A 88 -10.29 -7.62 0.09
N THR A 89 -11.17 -7.84 1.07
CA THR A 89 -11.80 -6.80 1.88
C THR A 89 -11.71 -7.12 3.37
N GLY A 90 -12.07 -6.17 4.23
CA GLY A 90 -12.12 -6.36 5.68
C GLY A 90 -10.78 -6.84 6.26
N LYS A 91 -10.83 -7.85 7.15
CA LYS A 91 -9.66 -8.38 7.84
C LYS A 91 -8.61 -8.96 6.87
N ALA A 92 -9.05 -9.65 5.81
CA ALA A 92 -8.15 -10.23 4.81
C ALA A 92 -7.36 -9.13 4.08
N ASN A 93 -8.02 -8.04 3.66
CA ASN A 93 -7.35 -6.87 3.09
C ASN A 93 -6.32 -6.26 4.07
N THR A 94 -6.70 -6.06 5.33
CA THR A 94 -5.79 -5.48 6.33
C THR A 94 -4.54 -6.32 6.51
N LEU A 95 -4.68 -7.64 6.68
CA LEU A 95 -3.55 -8.55 6.83
C LEU A 95 -2.68 -8.60 5.58
N ALA A 96 -3.29 -8.72 4.39
CA ALA A 96 -2.58 -8.75 3.12
C ALA A 96 -1.76 -7.48 2.89
N ARG A 97 -2.39 -6.32 3.08
CA ARG A 97 -1.74 -5.02 2.94
C ARG A 97 -0.57 -4.87 3.91
N TYR A 98 -0.77 -5.23 5.17
CA TYR A 98 0.25 -5.17 6.21
C TYR A 98 1.47 -6.01 5.85
N ALA A 99 1.24 -7.28 5.51
CA ALA A 99 2.31 -8.21 5.13
C ALA A 99 3.01 -7.76 3.83
N TYR A 100 2.25 -7.28 2.84
CA TYR A 100 2.82 -6.83 1.58
C TYR A 100 3.67 -5.57 1.74
N TYR A 101 3.27 -4.62 2.58
CA TYR A 101 4.07 -3.43 2.88
C TYR A 101 5.39 -3.77 3.57
N GLN A 102 5.39 -4.76 4.46
CA GLN A 102 6.60 -5.27 5.09
C GLN A 102 7.58 -5.84 4.06
N TYR A 103 7.06 -6.53 3.06
CA TYR A 103 7.86 -7.14 2.00
C TYR A 103 8.28 -6.15 0.92
N ALA A 104 7.36 -5.32 0.43
CA ALA A 104 7.52 -4.53 -0.79
C ALA A 104 8.22 -3.18 -0.58
N ILE A 105 8.24 -2.65 0.64
CA ILE A 105 8.76 -1.32 0.92
C ILE A 105 10.01 -1.43 1.79
N SER A 106 11.16 -1.02 1.25
CA SER A 106 12.39 -0.96 2.01
C SER A 106 12.41 0.20 3.01
N ASP A 107 13.33 0.19 3.97
CA ASP A 107 13.51 1.31 4.91
C ASP A 107 13.92 2.60 4.20
N ASP A 108 14.71 2.48 3.14
CA ASP A 108 15.12 3.64 2.33
C ASP A 108 13.92 4.23 1.58
N ASP A 109 13.01 3.39 1.06
CA ASP A 109 11.77 3.85 0.42
C ASP A 109 10.86 4.56 1.43
N ARG A 110 10.71 4.01 2.65
CA ARG A 110 9.96 4.63 3.74
C ARG A 110 10.51 6.01 4.10
N LEU A 111 11.83 6.09 4.26
CA LEU A 111 12.51 7.32 4.59
C LEU A 111 12.36 8.37 3.47
N ASN A 112 12.55 7.96 2.22
CA ASN A 112 12.37 8.83 1.06
C ASN A 112 10.92 9.32 0.95
N ALA A 113 9.94 8.44 1.13
CA ALA A 113 8.52 8.82 1.12
C ALA A 113 8.19 9.83 2.22
N LEU A 114 8.70 9.62 3.44
CA LEU A 114 8.53 10.52 4.58
C LEU A 114 9.12 11.91 4.28
N ARG A 115 10.34 11.97 3.77
CA ARG A 115 11.01 13.23 3.40
C ARG A 115 10.28 13.96 2.27
N CYS A 116 9.82 13.23 1.25
CA CYS A 116 9.01 13.80 0.17
C CYS A 116 7.69 14.37 0.71
N ALA A 117 6.99 13.66 1.58
CA ALA A 117 5.75 14.13 2.17
C ALA A 117 5.97 15.40 3.02
N ALA A 118 7.03 15.43 3.84
CA ALA A 118 7.40 16.61 4.61
C ALA A 118 7.70 17.82 3.71
N ALA A 119 8.50 17.63 2.65
CA ALA A 119 8.81 18.69 1.70
C ALA A 119 7.57 19.22 0.96
N MET A 120 6.62 18.34 0.64
CA MET A 120 5.33 18.74 0.05
C MET A 120 4.49 19.56 1.03
N ALA A 121 4.46 19.18 2.30
CA ALA A 121 3.76 19.92 3.36
C ALA A 121 4.35 21.34 3.51
N VAL A 122 5.67 21.45 3.59
CA VAL A 122 6.37 22.73 3.69
C VAL A 122 6.06 23.64 2.49
N LYS A 123 6.09 23.10 1.26
CA LYS A 123 5.71 23.85 0.04
C LYS A 123 4.28 24.43 0.08
N LYS A 124 3.40 23.78 0.84
CA LYS A 124 2.01 24.23 1.04
C LYS A 124 1.84 25.14 2.27
N GLY A 125 2.92 25.49 2.95
CA GLY A 125 2.89 26.30 4.17
C GLY A 125 2.41 25.56 5.42
N ILE A 126 2.37 24.22 5.36
CA ILE A 126 1.98 23.38 6.50
C ILE A 126 3.18 23.24 7.43
N THR A 127 3.03 23.66 8.69
CA THR A 127 4.10 23.61 9.71
C THR A 127 3.96 22.42 10.67
N THR A 128 2.79 21.79 10.72
CA THR A 128 2.51 20.64 11.59
C THR A 128 1.64 19.63 10.85
N VAL A 129 2.05 18.37 10.89
CA VAL A 129 1.31 17.22 10.34
C VAL A 129 0.92 16.30 11.49
N HIS A 130 -0.33 15.86 11.50
CA HIS A 130 -0.86 14.85 12.42
C HIS A 130 -0.97 13.52 11.66
N ALA A 131 -0.18 12.52 12.06
CA ALA A 131 -0.14 11.20 11.46
C ALA A 131 -0.92 10.20 12.34
N LEU A 132 -1.96 9.59 11.79
CA LEU A 132 -2.81 8.59 12.46
C LEU A 132 -2.32 7.17 12.13
N ASP A 133 -1.04 6.89 12.39
CA ASP A 133 -0.31 5.79 11.78
C ASP A 133 0.03 4.64 12.75
N GLY A 134 -0.60 4.59 13.91
CA GLY A 134 -0.35 3.50 14.83
C GLY A 134 -0.80 2.16 14.29
N GLY A 135 0.14 1.32 13.86
CA GLY A 135 -0.10 -0.06 13.45
C GLY A 135 -0.05 -1.02 14.64
N SER A 136 -0.92 -2.02 14.66
CA SER A 136 -0.85 -3.15 15.57
C SER A 136 -0.64 -4.44 14.77
N PRO A 137 0.18 -5.40 15.27
CA PRO A 137 0.42 -6.69 14.60
C PRO A 137 -0.85 -7.51 14.37
N ASP A 138 -1.92 -7.22 15.09
CA ASP A 138 -3.22 -7.88 14.92
C ASP A 138 -4.08 -7.27 13.78
N GLY A 139 -3.51 -6.38 12.99
CA GLY A 139 -4.15 -5.81 11.80
C GLY A 139 -5.16 -4.71 12.09
N ARG A 140 -5.06 -4.05 13.24
CA ARG A 140 -5.97 -2.98 13.65
C ARG A 140 -5.45 -1.57 13.36
N GLY A 141 -4.24 -1.44 12.80
CA GLY A 141 -3.64 -0.18 12.39
C GLY A 141 -3.61 0.02 10.89
N TRP A 142 -3.39 1.26 10.45
CA TRP A 142 -3.32 1.61 9.03
C TRP A 142 -1.96 1.30 8.41
N LEU A 143 -0.88 1.43 9.17
CA LEU A 143 0.49 1.20 8.71
C LEU A 143 1.20 0.12 9.52
N PRO A 144 2.18 -0.56 8.91
CA PRO A 144 3.08 -1.46 9.62
C PRO A 144 3.85 -0.74 10.74
N GLU A 145 4.17 -1.47 11.79
CA GLU A 145 4.98 -0.99 12.92
C GLU A 145 6.30 -0.36 12.45
N ARG A 146 6.89 -0.91 11.38
CA ARG A 146 8.12 -0.43 10.77
C ARG A 146 8.02 1.00 10.24
N ASP A 147 6.88 1.37 9.67
CA ASP A 147 6.63 2.74 9.19
C ASP A 147 6.63 3.72 10.35
N VAL A 148 6.00 3.34 11.47
CA VAL A 148 5.98 4.16 12.71
C VAL A 148 7.38 4.30 13.30
N GLU A 149 8.18 3.23 13.33
CA GLU A 149 9.57 3.27 13.79
C GLU A 149 10.42 4.25 12.98
N VAL A 150 10.30 4.21 11.64
CA VAL A 150 11.01 5.14 10.76
C VAL A 150 10.58 6.59 11.02
N MET A 151 9.27 6.84 11.16
CA MET A 151 8.75 8.17 11.49
C MET A 151 9.26 8.67 12.83
N LEU A 152 9.24 7.86 13.88
CA LEU A 152 9.73 8.22 15.23
C LEU A 152 11.22 8.54 15.20
N ARG A 153 12.01 7.78 14.45
CA ARG A 153 13.46 8.00 14.34
C ARG A 153 13.79 9.29 13.60
N GLU A 154 13.07 9.59 12.53
CA GLU A 154 13.40 10.67 11.60
C GLU A 154 12.66 11.99 11.88
N GLN A 155 11.62 11.99 12.73
CA GLN A 155 10.75 13.16 12.95
C GLN A 155 11.49 14.46 13.32
N HIS A 156 12.63 14.35 14.00
CA HIS A 156 13.44 15.50 14.41
C HIS A 156 14.33 16.06 13.30
N GLN A 157 14.41 15.37 12.16
CA GLN A 157 15.17 15.79 10.98
C GLN A 157 14.29 16.37 9.88
N LEU A 158 12.97 16.40 10.10
CA LEU A 158 12.02 16.92 9.14
C LEU A 158 11.77 18.41 9.37
N ASP A 159 11.61 19.17 8.28
CA ASP A 159 11.29 20.59 8.32
C ASP A 159 9.82 20.89 8.70
N VAL A 160 9.08 19.87 9.08
CA VAL A 160 7.69 19.96 9.54
C VAL A 160 7.54 19.22 10.86
N ARG A 161 6.79 19.82 11.81
CA ARG A 161 6.48 19.14 13.06
C ARG A 161 5.54 17.97 12.80
N THR A 162 5.89 16.78 13.28
CA THR A 162 5.06 15.59 13.16
C THR A 162 4.51 15.17 14.52
N VAL A 163 3.20 15.00 14.62
CA VAL A 163 2.51 14.45 15.79
C VAL A 163 1.97 13.07 15.40
N ILE A 164 2.47 12.03 16.06
CA ILE A 164 2.12 10.64 15.75
C ILE A 164 1.07 10.16 16.74
N TYR A 165 -0.05 9.64 16.23
CA TYR A 165 -1.11 9.03 17.02
C TYR A 165 -1.06 7.52 16.84
N PHE A 166 -0.97 6.81 17.95
CA PHE A 166 -1.09 5.35 17.95
C PHE A 166 -2.56 4.96 18.08
N GLN A 167 -3.02 4.12 17.17
CA GLN A 167 -4.32 3.48 17.31
C GLN A 167 -4.19 2.35 18.33
N SER A 168 -4.73 2.56 19.51
CA SER A 168 -4.85 1.51 20.53
C SER A 168 -6.29 0.98 20.50
N THR A 169 -6.43 -0.30 20.26
CA THR A 169 -7.67 -1.02 20.50
C THR A 169 -7.57 -1.70 21.86
N LEU A 170 -7.49 -0.91 22.92
CA LEU A 170 -7.78 -1.44 24.24
C LEU A 170 -9.25 -1.82 24.25
N GLU A 171 -9.54 -3.11 24.17
CA GLU A 171 -10.83 -3.63 24.64
C GLU A 171 -10.87 -3.31 26.14
N GLN A 172 -11.81 -2.43 26.51
CA GLN A 172 -12.17 -2.20 27.90
C GLN A 172 -12.99 -3.36 28.41
#